data_793eb15a97638e84f790bf95dae1626d
#
_entry.id   793eb15a97638e84f790bf95dae1626d
#
_cell.length_a   1.000
_cell.length_b   1.000
_cell.length_c   1.000
_cell.angle_alpha   90.00
_cell.angle_beta   90.00
_cell.angle_gamma   90.00
#
_symmetry.space_group_name_H-M   'P 1'
#
loop_
_entity.id
_entity.type
_entity.pdbx_description
1 polymer ?
#
loop_
_entity_poly.entity_id
_entity_poly.type
_entity_poly.pdbx_seq_one_letter_code
_entity_poly.pdbx_strand_id
1 'polypeptide(L)'
;MNRAASTPPVRDDLKDLHPYGAPQIDVPVRLNTNENPYPPSPRLVRAVTDAVAEVAVTLNRYPDRDAVELRRDLAGYLGHGLTGAHLWAANGSNEVIQQLLQAFGGPGRLALGFDPGYSMHPLIAKVTCTGWVSGARDEDFGLDARAAARLIAEYQPDLVFLTSPNNPTGTSAPLAVVEALCVAAPGLVIVDEAYAEFARAGSPSALELLPRYPRLVVTRTMSKAFAMAGARVGYLAAAPELVEKLLLVRLPYHLSAVTQAVARAAVALAAEPLATVETLRTERDGLVAWLRARGLSVADSDANFVLFGEFGSRREVWQALLDRGVLVREVGPPRWLRVTVGTPQEMAAFRSALDEVLLS
;
A
#
# COMPACT_ATOMS: atom_id res chain seq x y z
N MET A 1 31.81 40.41 -10.36
CA MET A 1 30.62 39.80 -10.97
C MET A 1 30.25 38.61 -10.12
N ASN A 2 29.28 38.82 -9.20
CA ASN A 2 28.71 37.71 -8.40
C ASN A 2 27.85 36.86 -9.32
N ARG A 3 28.34 35.68 -9.73
CA ARG A 3 27.48 34.64 -10.26
C ARG A 3 26.57 34.18 -9.10
N ALA A 4 25.34 34.68 -9.09
CA ALA A 4 24.30 34.06 -8.27
C ALA A 4 24.34 32.56 -8.56
N ALA A 5 24.61 31.75 -7.55
CA ALA A 5 24.65 30.32 -7.68
C ALA A 5 23.25 29.83 -8.14
N SER A 6 23.09 29.61 -9.43
CA SER A 6 21.84 29.05 -9.95
C SER A 6 21.74 27.60 -9.47
N THR A 7 20.61 27.26 -8.86
CA THR A 7 20.33 25.86 -8.50
C THR A 7 20.47 24.97 -9.72
N PRO A 8 21.22 23.85 -9.63
CA PRO A 8 21.34 22.92 -10.75
C PRO A 8 19.95 22.48 -11.24
N PRO A 9 19.73 22.38 -12.55
CA PRO A 9 18.44 21.93 -13.08
C PRO A 9 18.19 20.45 -12.72
N VAL A 10 16.97 20.14 -12.33
CA VAL A 10 16.52 18.75 -12.24
C VAL A 10 16.30 18.18 -13.64
N ARG A 11 16.22 16.86 -13.76
CA ARG A 11 15.84 16.18 -15.02
C ARG A 11 14.55 16.77 -15.58
N ASP A 12 14.46 16.89 -16.90
CA ASP A 12 13.32 17.54 -17.57
C ASP A 12 11.98 16.88 -17.25
N ASP A 13 11.96 15.55 -17.15
CA ASP A 13 10.79 14.74 -16.82
C ASP A 13 10.30 14.91 -15.36
N LEU A 14 11.09 15.54 -14.49
CA LEU A 14 10.74 15.77 -13.08
C LEU A 14 10.33 17.21 -12.79
N LYS A 15 10.49 18.15 -13.73
CA LYS A 15 10.29 19.60 -13.48
C LYS A 15 8.89 19.94 -12.98
N ASP A 16 7.87 19.22 -13.48
CA ASP A 16 6.46 19.48 -13.15
C ASP A 16 5.94 18.61 -12.00
N LEU A 17 6.81 17.82 -11.37
CA LEU A 17 6.42 17.01 -10.23
C LEU A 17 6.40 17.82 -8.96
N HIS A 18 5.34 17.63 -8.19
CA HIS A 18 5.28 18.11 -6.81
C HIS A 18 5.64 16.97 -5.85
N PRO A 19 6.36 17.26 -4.74
CA PRO A 19 6.64 16.25 -3.73
C PRO A 19 5.36 15.56 -3.25
N TYR A 20 5.34 14.23 -3.30
CA TYR A 20 4.23 13.48 -2.74
C TYR A 20 4.25 13.60 -1.22
N GLY A 21 3.10 13.89 -0.64
CA GLY A 21 2.92 13.92 0.81
C GLY A 21 1.45 13.92 1.19
N ALA A 22 1.11 13.23 2.27
CA ALA A 22 -0.14 13.46 2.96
C ALA A 22 0.00 14.75 3.78
N PRO A 23 -1.03 15.61 3.90
CA PRO A 23 -1.00 16.73 4.82
C PRO A 23 -0.66 16.24 6.24
N GLN A 24 0.33 16.87 6.87
CA GLN A 24 0.71 16.66 8.26
C GLN A 24 0.25 17.88 9.06
N ILE A 25 -1.02 17.91 9.39
CA ILE A 25 -1.66 18.99 10.13
C ILE A 25 -1.91 18.48 11.55
N ASP A 26 -1.54 19.29 12.55
CA ASP A 26 -1.77 18.94 13.94
C ASP A 26 -3.22 19.23 14.32
N VAL A 27 -4.01 18.18 14.40
CA VAL A 27 -5.44 18.19 14.74
C VAL A 27 -5.77 16.99 15.63
N PRO A 28 -6.84 17.07 16.44
CA PRO A 28 -7.21 15.99 17.36
C PRO A 28 -7.47 14.64 16.68
N VAL A 29 -8.06 14.62 15.47
CA VAL A 29 -8.48 13.40 14.78
C VAL A 29 -7.84 13.33 13.40
N ARG A 30 -6.88 12.40 13.23
CA ARG A 30 -6.08 12.24 11.98
C ARG A 30 -6.44 10.93 11.29
N LEU A 31 -7.29 11.01 10.25
CA LEU A 31 -7.83 9.87 9.51
C LEU A 31 -7.45 9.92 8.01
N ASN A 32 -6.23 10.38 7.68
CA ASN A 32 -5.82 10.67 6.30
C ASN A 32 -4.76 9.73 5.70
N THR A 33 -4.08 8.90 6.51
CA THR A 33 -2.88 8.15 6.07
C THR A 33 -3.01 6.63 6.12
N ASN A 34 -4.20 6.09 6.44
CA ASN A 34 -4.47 4.66 6.54
C ASN A 34 -3.55 3.95 7.53
N GLU A 35 -3.22 4.59 8.63
CA GLU A 35 -2.49 3.98 9.73
C GLU A 35 -3.43 3.10 10.57
N ASN A 36 -2.88 2.14 11.28
CA ASN A 36 -3.63 1.44 12.32
C ASN A 36 -3.68 2.36 13.56
N PRO A 37 -4.88 2.70 14.07
CA PRO A 37 -5.01 3.63 15.18
C PRO A 37 -4.58 3.03 16.53
N TYR A 38 -4.46 1.71 16.61
CA TYR A 38 -4.08 1.02 17.82
C TYR A 38 -2.55 0.92 17.93
N PRO A 39 -1.95 1.34 19.05
CA PRO A 39 -0.53 1.15 19.29
C PRO A 39 -0.19 -0.34 19.41
N PRO A 40 1.07 -0.74 19.19
CA PRO A 40 1.53 -2.09 19.47
C PRO A 40 1.23 -2.50 20.93
N SER A 41 0.90 -3.78 21.15
CA SER A 41 0.64 -4.30 22.49
C SER A 41 1.87 -4.18 23.40
N PRO A 42 1.70 -4.12 24.74
CA PRO A 42 2.84 -4.11 25.67
C PRO A 42 3.77 -5.32 25.51
N ARG A 43 3.25 -6.47 25.07
CA ARG A 43 4.06 -7.66 24.79
C ARG A 43 4.89 -7.48 23.54
N LEU A 44 4.28 -6.95 22.47
CA LEU A 44 5.00 -6.65 21.22
C LEU A 44 6.05 -5.55 21.44
N VAL A 45 5.74 -4.50 22.21
CA VAL A 45 6.70 -3.45 22.57
C VAL A 45 7.91 -4.05 23.29
N ARG A 46 7.71 -4.93 24.28
CA ARG A 46 8.81 -5.62 24.95
C ARG A 46 9.65 -6.45 23.99
N ALA A 47 9.02 -7.30 23.19
CA ALA A 47 9.73 -8.14 22.21
C ALA A 47 10.56 -7.32 21.22
N VAL A 48 10.03 -6.20 20.76
CA VAL A 48 10.75 -5.26 19.87
C VAL A 48 11.92 -4.61 20.61
N THR A 49 11.72 -4.17 21.85
CA THR A 49 12.77 -3.56 22.67
C THR A 49 13.92 -4.53 22.91
N ASP A 50 13.61 -5.77 23.29
CA ASP A 50 14.60 -6.83 23.55
C ASP A 50 15.38 -7.14 22.25
N ALA A 51 14.70 -7.33 21.14
CA ALA A 51 15.32 -7.58 19.83
C ALA A 51 16.24 -6.43 19.38
N VAL A 52 15.84 -5.18 19.63
CA VAL A 52 16.69 -4.01 19.35
C VAL A 52 17.91 -3.97 20.28
N ALA A 53 17.74 -4.28 21.56
CA ALA A 53 18.85 -4.33 22.53
C ALA A 53 19.90 -5.37 22.11
N GLU A 54 19.48 -6.55 21.63
CA GLU A 54 20.37 -7.62 21.15
C GLU A 54 21.22 -7.15 19.95
N VAL A 55 20.63 -6.43 18.99
CA VAL A 55 21.39 -5.97 17.82
C VAL A 55 22.18 -4.69 18.08
N ALA A 56 21.83 -3.91 19.11
CA ALA A 56 22.47 -2.63 19.42
C ALA A 56 23.99 -2.76 19.65
N VAL A 57 24.43 -3.85 20.28
CA VAL A 57 25.84 -4.12 20.55
C VAL A 57 26.66 -4.47 19.30
N THR A 58 26.00 -4.71 18.18
CA THR A 58 26.63 -5.09 16.89
C THR A 58 26.48 -4.01 15.80
N LEU A 59 25.94 -2.84 16.11
CA LEU A 59 25.67 -1.76 15.14
C LEU A 59 26.94 -1.18 14.49
N ASN A 60 28.12 -1.50 14.99
CA ASN A 60 29.41 -1.19 14.35
C ASN A 60 29.71 -2.12 13.15
N ARG A 61 28.86 -3.08 12.86
CA ARG A 61 28.96 -4.01 11.73
C ARG A 61 27.75 -3.86 10.81
N TYR A 62 27.96 -4.18 9.52
CA TYR A 62 26.87 -4.26 8.56
C TYR A 62 25.87 -5.36 8.94
N PRO A 63 24.57 -5.16 8.65
CA PRO A 63 23.53 -6.18 8.89
C PRO A 63 23.70 -7.39 7.96
N ASP A 64 22.88 -8.42 8.20
CA ASP A 64 22.67 -9.46 7.17
C ASP A 64 22.18 -8.80 5.88
N ARG A 65 23.03 -8.92 4.86
CA ARG A 65 22.84 -8.30 3.55
C ARG A 65 21.57 -8.75 2.86
N ASP A 66 21.21 -10.02 3.02
CA ASP A 66 20.13 -10.69 2.29
C ASP A 66 18.90 -10.91 3.18
N ALA A 67 18.93 -10.47 4.45
CA ALA A 67 17.86 -10.58 5.44
C ALA A 67 17.26 -12.02 5.50
N VAL A 68 18.13 -13.03 5.52
CA VAL A 68 17.78 -14.46 5.35
C VAL A 68 16.77 -14.91 6.39
N GLU A 69 16.99 -14.59 7.66
CA GLU A 69 16.11 -14.98 8.74
C GLU A 69 14.74 -14.28 8.65
N LEU A 70 14.72 -12.98 8.33
CA LEU A 70 13.47 -12.25 8.13
C LEU A 70 12.66 -12.83 6.96
N ARG A 71 13.32 -13.14 5.84
CA ARG A 71 12.67 -13.75 4.67
C ARG A 71 12.07 -15.12 5.00
N ARG A 72 12.76 -15.93 5.82
CA ARG A 72 12.26 -17.21 6.30
C ARG A 72 11.03 -17.02 7.20
N ASP A 73 11.10 -16.08 8.16
CA ASP A 73 10.02 -15.79 9.10
C ASP A 73 8.77 -15.29 8.35
N LEU A 74 8.95 -14.40 7.35
CA LEU A 74 7.88 -13.91 6.47
C LEU A 74 7.26 -15.04 5.63
N ALA A 75 8.07 -15.98 5.11
CA ALA A 75 7.57 -17.14 4.39
C ALA A 75 6.69 -18.03 5.29
N GLY A 76 7.13 -18.26 6.53
CA GLY A 76 6.34 -18.99 7.52
C GLY A 76 5.02 -18.29 7.87
N TYR A 77 5.03 -16.97 7.98
CA TYR A 77 3.82 -16.18 8.22
C TYR A 77 2.83 -16.25 7.06
N LEU A 78 3.30 -16.13 5.83
CA LEU A 78 2.44 -16.15 4.64
C LEU A 78 1.90 -17.56 4.35
N GLY A 79 2.65 -18.62 4.66
CA GLY A 79 2.27 -19.97 4.33
C GLY A 79 2.36 -20.29 2.83
N HIS A 80 1.34 -20.84 2.24
CA HIS A 80 1.21 -21.18 0.80
C HIS A 80 2.39 -22.00 0.22
N GLY A 81 3.13 -22.75 1.07
CA GLY A 81 4.33 -23.50 0.64
C GLY A 81 5.54 -22.62 0.29
N LEU A 82 5.50 -21.32 0.63
CA LEU A 82 6.59 -20.40 0.37
C LEU A 82 7.81 -20.68 1.26
N THR A 83 8.99 -20.37 0.76
CA THR A 83 10.25 -20.44 1.48
C THR A 83 10.93 -19.06 1.43
N GLY A 84 12.01 -18.87 2.21
CA GLY A 84 12.77 -17.62 2.16
C GLY A 84 13.27 -17.25 0.75
N ALA A 85 13.44 -18.22 -0.15
CA ALA A 85 13.82 -17.95 -1.54
C ALA A 85 12.74 -17.20 -2.34
N HIS A 86 11.48 -17.39 -1.99
CA HIS A 86 10.35 -16.69 -2.62
C HIS A 86 10.15 -15.27 -2.10
N LEU A 87 10.79 -14.88 -1.00
CA LEU A 87 10.55 -13.62 -0.31
C LEU A 87 11.67 -12.61 -0.56
N TRP A 88 11.28 -11.35 -0.67
CA TRP A 88 12.18 -10.21 -0.64
C TRP A 88 11.63 -9.12 0.28
N ALA A 89 12.50 -8.47 1.07
CA ALA A 89 12.10 -7.42 2.02
C ALA A 89 12.89 -6.12 1.77
N ALA A 90 12.23 -4.96 1.97
CA ALA A 90 12.83 -3.64 1.79
C ALA A 90 12.17 -2.60 2.71
N ASN A 91 12.59 -1.32 2.64
CA ASN A 91 12.13 -0.23 3.50
C ASN A 91 10.71 0.25 3.13
N GLY A 92 9.74 -0.64 3.31
CA GLY A 92 8.34 -0.46 2.92
C GLY A 92 8.06 -0.93 1.49
N SER A 93 6.78 -1.17 1.17
CA SER A 93 6.37 -1.67 -0.15
C SER A 93 6.75 -0.72 -1.31
N ASN A 94 6.86 0.58 -1.06
CA ASN A 94 7.29 1.53 -2.09
C ASN A 94 8.73 1.27 -2.57
N GLU A 95 9.65 0.90 -1.68
CA GLU A 95 11.01 0.51 -2.10
C GLU A 95 10.99 -0.83 -2.84
N VAL A 96 10.16 -1.78 -2.41
CA VAL A 96 9.94 -3.04 -3.14
C VAL A 96 9.49 -2.75 -4.58
N ILE A 97 8.49 -1.88 -4.76
CA ILE A 97 7.95 -1.48 -6.07
C ILE A 97 9.03 -0.74 -6.88
N GLN A 98 9.80 0.13 -6.24
CA GLN A 98 10.91 0.82 -6.90
C GLN A 98 11.95 -0.16 -7.42
N GLN A 99 12.34 -1.16 -6.63
CA GLN A 99 13.30 -2.17 -7.05
C GLN A 99 12.76 -3.04 -8.19
N LEU A 100 11.45 -3.38 -8.18
CA LEU A 100 10.80 -4.05 -9.31
C LEU A 100 10.88 -3.21 -10.59
N LEU A 101 10.56 -1.91 -10.51
CA LEU A 101 10.64 -1.01 -11.65
C LEU A 101 12.08 -0.73 -12.10
N GLN A 102 13.06 -0.76 -11.20
CA GLN A 102 14.48 -0.66 -11.57
C GLN A 102 14.99 -1.93 -12.26
N ALA A 103 14.50 -3.11 -11.87
CA ALA A 103 14.94 -4.38 -12.44
C ALA A 103 14.25 -4.72 -13.76
N PHE A 104 12.96 -4.39 -13.89
CA PHE A 104 12.10 -4.84 -15.00
C PHE A 104 11.50 -3.71 -15.84
N GLY A 105 11.55 -2.47 -15.35
CA GLY A 105 11.19 -1.24 -16.04
C GLY A 105 12.39 -0.51 -16.63
N GLY A 106 12.31 0.81 -16.74
CA GLY A 106 13.36 1.67 -17.24
C GLY A 106 13.05 2.30 -18.61
N PRO A 107 14.02 2.97 -19.22
CA PRO A 107 13.84 3.63 -20.52
C PRO A 107 13.39 2.65 -21.62
N GLY A 108 12.33 3.03 -22.34
CA GLY A 108 11.75 2.22 -23.43
C GLY A 108 10.83 1.09 -22.95
N ARG A 109 10.63 0.93 -21.63
CA ARG A 109 9.72 -0.03 -21.04
C ARG A 109 8.44 0.64 -20.57
N LEU A 110 7.36 -0.15 -20.47
CA LEU A 110 6.02 0.33 -20.16
C LEU A 110 5.41 -0.42 -18.97
N ALA A 111 4.85 0.34 -18.03
CA ALA A 111 3.99 -0.16 -16.98
C ALA A 111 2.54 0.26 -17.22
N LEU A 112 1.59 -0.60 -16.84
CA LEU A 112 0.17 -0.37 -16.93
C LEU A 112 -0.46 -0.53 -15.53
N GLY A 113 -1.34 0.39 -15.16
CA GLY A 113 -2.16 0.31 -13.95
C GLY A 113 -3.61 0.69 -14.20
N PHE A 114 -4.44 0.74 -13.16
CA PHE A 114 -5.88 0.99 -13.30
C PHE A 114 -6.32 2.10 -12.33
N ASP A 115 -6.91 3.17 -12.89
CA ASP A 115 -7.38 4.33 -12.14
C ASP A 115 -8.90 4.27 -11.84
N PRO A 116 -9.32 4.81 -10.68
CA PRO A 116 -8.47 5.38 -9.62
C PRO A 116 -7.65 4.32 -8.91
N GLY A 117 -6.34 4.57 -8.75
CA GLY A 117 -5.37 3.64 -8.18
C GLY A 117 -4.38 4.30 -7.23
N TYR A 118 -3.41 3.53 -6.74
CA TYR A 118 -2.40 4.03 -5.83
C TYR A 118 -1.40 4.93 -6.55
N SER A 119 -1.45 6.22 -6.23
CA SER A 119 -0.72 7.28 -6.93
C SER A 119 0.82 7.15 -6.90
N MET A 120 1.38 6.33 -6.00
CA MET A 120 2.82 6.09 -5.98
C MET A 120 3.28 5.17 -7.11
N HIS A 121 2.43 4.30 -7.68
CA HIS A 121 2.83 3.43 -8.79
C HIS A 121 3.27 4.24 -10.02
N PRO A 122 2.46 5.15 -10.59
CA PRO A 122 2.90 6.00 -11.71
C PRO A 122 4.05 6.94 -11.33
N LEU A 123 4.11 7.41 -10.08
CA LEU A 123 5.18 8.28 -9.64
C LEU A 123 6.52 7.52 -9.61
N ILE A 124 6.55 6.31 -9.05
CA ILE A 124 7.77 5.48 -9.02
C ILE A 124 8.16 5.06 -10.44
N ALA A 125 7.20 4.71 -11.30
CA ALA A 125 7.46 4.45 -12.72
C ALA A 125 8.15 5.65 -13.39
N LYS A 126 7.64 6.86 -13.19
CA LYS A 126 8.23 8.08 -13.73
C LYS A 126 9.66 8.32 -13.23
N VAL A 127 9.91 8.18 -11.91
CA VAL A 127 11.26 8.43 -11.38
C VAL A 127 12.28 7.36 -11.78
N THR A 128 11.83 6.17 -12.16
CA THR A 128 12.64 5.09 -12.74
C THR A 128 12.69 5.12 -14.27
N CYS A 129 12.20 6.18 -14.91
CA CYS A 129 12.15 6.35 -16.37
C CYS A 129 11.34 5.26 -17.09
N THR A 130 10.35 4.67 -16.43
CA THR A 130 9.42 3.70 -17.02
C THR A 130 8.17 4.45 -17.52
N GLY A 131 7.73 4.18 -18.74
CA GLY A 131 6.47 4.68 -19.26
C GLY A 131 5.27 4.18 -18.44
N TRP A 132 4.19 4.95 -18.40
CA TRP A 132 2.99 4.58 -17.67
C TRP A 132 1.73 4.78 -18.51
N VAL A 133 0.86 3.76 -18.51
CA VAL A 133 -0.50 3.80 -19.08
C VAL A 133 -1.51 3.46 -17.99
N SER A 134 -2.61 4.22 -17.96
CA SER A 134 -3.73 3.97 -17.04
C SER A 134 -4.94 3.42 -17.79
N GLY A 135 -5.43 2.25 -17.36
CA GLY A 135 -6.78 1.76 -17.65
C GLY A 135 -7.80 2.34 -16.67
N ALA A 136 -9.07 2.26 -17.00
CA ALA A 136 -10.15 2.66 -16.09
C ALA A 136 -10.67 1.47 -15.29
N ARG A 137 -11.10 1.75 -14.05
CA ARG A 137 -12.00 0.87 -13.29
C ARG A 137 -13.45 1.17 -13.68
N ASP A 138 -14.33 0.23 -13.36
CA ASP A 138 -15.78 0.37 -13.58
C ASP A 138 -16.40 1.42 -12.63
N GLU A 139 -17.69 1.70 -12.81
CA GLU A 139 -18.42 2.70 -11.99
C GLU A 139 -18.49 2.34 -10.50
N ASP A 140 -18.49 1.04 -10.17
CA ASP A 140 -18.41 0.51 -8.81
C ASP A 140 -16.95 0.31 -8.32
N PHE A 141 -15.99 0.79 -9.09
CA PHE A 141 -14.55 0.64 -8.86
C PHE A 141 -14.02 -0.81 -8.98
N GLY A 142 -14.81 -1.71 -9.56
CA GLY A 142 -14.37 -3.03 -9.98
C GLY A 142 -13.36 -2.97 -11.13
N LEU A 143 -12.95 -4.12 -11.63
CA LEU A 143 -12.10 -4.23 -12.82
C LEU A 143 -12.65 -5.31 -13.75
N ASP A 144 -13.09 -4.90 -14.93
CA ASP A 144 -13.48 -5.83 -15.97
C ASP A 144 -12.25 -6.52 -16.59
N ALA A 145 -12.18 -7.85 -16.40
CA ALA A 145 -11.05 -8.65 -16.84
C ALA A 145 -10.85 -8.61 -18.37
N ARG A 146 -11.93 -8.49 -19.15
CA ARG A 146 -11.85 -8.46 -20.62
C ARG A 146 -11.35 -7.09 -21.09
N ALA A 147 -11.82 -5.99 -20.48
CA ALA A 147 -11.32 -4.66 -20.76
C ALA A 147 -9.84 -4.53 -20.42
N ALA A 148 -9.42 -5.04 -19.26
CA ALA A 148 -8.03 -5.07 -18.85
C ALA A 148 -7.15 -5.90 -19.81
N ALA A 149 -7.61 -7.09 -20.23
CA ALA A 149 -6.89 -7.93 -21.19
C ALA A 149 -6.76 -7.25 -22.58
N ARG A 150 -7.77 -6.50 -23.03
CA ARG A 150 -7.68 -5.72 -24.28
C ARG A 150 -6.59 -4.64 -24.19
N LEU A 151 -6.54 -3.88 -23.10
CA LEU A 151 -5.49 -2.88 -22.86
C LEU A 151 -4.10 -3.52 -22.82
N ILE A 152 -3.96 -4.65 -22.17
CA ILE A 152 -2.68 -5.39 -22.13
C ILE A 152 -2.28 -5.84 -23.54
N ALA A 153 -3.22 -6.34 -24.35
CA ALA A 153 -2.95 -6.74 -25.72
C ALA A 153 -2.57 -5.56 -26.63
N GLU A 154 -3.17 -4.38 -26.41
CA GLU A 154 -2.88 -3.15 -27.15
C GLU A 154 -1.50 -2.58 -26.82
N TYR A 155 -1.20 -2.44 -25.51
CA TYR A 155 0.01 -1.74 -25.05
C TYR A 155 1.21 -2.64 -24.81
N GLN A 156 1.03 -3.97 -24.71
CA GLN A 156 2.10 -4.96 -24.46
C GLN A 156 3.04 -4.55 -23.31
N PRO A 157 2.50 -4.23 -22.11
CA PRO A 157 3.31 -3.69 -21.02
C PRO A 157 4.31 -4.69 -20.47
N ASP A 158 5.49 -4.21 -20.03
CA ASP A 158 6.48 -4.98 -19.31
C ASP A 158 6.05 -5.29 -17.87
N LEU A 159 5.22 -4.40 -17.26
CA LEU A 159 4.69 -4.56 -15.92
C LEU A 159 3.21 -4.16 -15.88
N VAL A 160 2.39 -4.97 -15.22
CA VAL A 160 0.98 -4.67 -14.95
C VAL A 160 0.79 -4.57 -13.44
N PHE A 161 0.25 -3.43 -12.96
CA PHE A 161 -0.02 -3.19 -11.54
C PHE A 161 -1.51 -3.33 -11.25
N LEU A 162 -1.86 -4.16 -10.28
CA LEU A 162 -3.20 -4.28 -9.70
C LEU A 162 -3.10 -4.09 -8.19
N THR A 163 -3.80 -3.12 -7.63
CA THR A 163 -3.94 -2.96 -6.17
C THR A 163 -5.22 -3.65 -5.71
N SER A 164 -5.11 -4.57 -4.73
CA SER A 164 -6.25 -5.34 -4.20
C SER A 164 -6.00 -5.74 -2.73
N PRO A 165 -6.76 -5.22 -1.75
CA PRO A 165 -7.76 -4.15 -1.88
C PRO A 165 -7.19 -2.84 -2.42
N ASN A 166 -7.94 -2.18 -3.29
CA ASN A 166 -7.46 -0.99 -3.99
C ASN A 166 -7.38 0.25 -3.09
N ASN A 167 -6.45 1.11 -3.34
CA ASN A 167 -6.36 2.44 -2.76
C ASN A 167 -6.48 3.48 -3.89
N PRO A 168 -7.53 4.36 -3.87
CA PRO A 168 -8.28 4.81 -2.71
C PRO A 168 -9.67 4.17 -2.50
N THR A 169 -10.12 3.22 -3.29
CA THR A 169 -11.52 2.77 -3.30
C THR A 169 -11.83 1.74 -2.21
N GLY A 170 -10.86 0.96 -1.80
CA GLY A 170 -11.02 -0.16 -0.87
C GLY A 170 -11.49 -1.45 -1.53
N THR A 171 -11.87 -1.43 -2.81
CA THR A 171 -12.44 -2.58 -3.51
C THR A 171 -11.41 -3.68 -3.75
N SER A 172 -11.80 -4.94 -3.54
CA SER A 172 -11.00 -6.12 -3.86
C SER A 172 -11.27 -6.63 -5.26
N ALA A 173 -10.25 -7.15 -5.93
CA ALA A 173 -10.38 -7.83 -7.21
C ALA A 173 -10.52 -9.35 -6.99
N PRO A 174 -11.48 -10.02 -7.62
CA PRO A 174 -11.57 -11.47 -7.62
C PRO A 174 -10.31 -12.14 -8.20
N LEU A 175 -9.92 -13.32 -7.71
CA LEU A 175 -8.76 -14.05 -8.27
C LEU A 175 -8.87 -14.31 -9.77
N ALA A 176 -10.09 -14.51 -10.29
CA ALA A 176 -10.31 -14.68 -11.72
C ALA A 176 -9.84 -13.47 -12.54
N VAL A 177 -9.92 -12.26 -11.98
CA VAL A 177 -9.36 -11.05 -12.61
C VAL A 177 -7.84 -11.11 -12.61
N VAL A 178 -7.23 -11.47 -11.46
CA VAL A 178 -5.76 -11.63 -11.35
C VAL A 178 -5.25 -12.68 -12.35
N GLU A 179 -5.94 -13.83 -12.46
CA GLU A 179 -5.61 -14.87 -13.43
C GLU A 179 -5.70 -14.37 -14.87
N ALA A 180 -6.75 -13.64 -15.21
CA ALA A 180 -6.90 -13.06 -16.54
C ALA A 180 -5.75 -12.09 -16.90
N LEU A 181 -5.30 -11.28 -15.93
CA LEU A 181 -4.13 -10.42 -16.11
C LEU A 181 -2.86 -11.26 -16.31
N CYS A 182 -2.65 -12.32 -15.50
CA CYS A 182 -1.48 -13.20 -15.62
C CYS A 182 -1.42 -13.94 -16.97
N VAL A 183 -2.57 -14.31 -17.52
CA VAL A 183 -2.66 -14.94 -18.84
C VAL A 183 -2.39 -13.94 -19.96
N ALA A 184 -2.92 -12.72 -19.85
CA ALA A 184 -2.83 -11.71 -20.90
C ALA A 184 -1.47 -10.98 -20.91
N ALA A 185 -0.81 -10.81 -19.76
CA ALA A 185 0.40 -10.00 -19.65
C ALA A 185 1.64 -10.68 -20.26
N PRO A 186 2.36 -10.01 -21.16
CA PRO A 186 3.65 -10.51 -21.65
C PRO A 186 4.76 -10.40 -20.59
N GLY A 187 4.64 -9.41 -19.69
CA GLY A 187 5.60 -9.10 -18.63
C GLY A 187 5.15 -9.55 -17.24
N LEU A 188 5.58 -8.83 -16.19
CA LEU A 188 5.22 -9.10 -14.81
C LEU A 188 3.80 -8.62 -14.49
N VAL A 189 3.07 -9.38 -13.67
CA VAL A 189 1.87 -8.93 -12.99
C VAL A 189 2.20 -8.71 -11.51
N ILE A 190 1.99 -7.49 -11.02
CA ILE A 190 2.27 -7.10 -9.63
C ILE A 190 0.93 -6.83 -8.96
N VAL A 191 0.57 -7.66 -7.98
CA VAL A 191 -0.61 -7.45 -7.14
C VAL A 191 -0.16 -6.81 -5.83
N ASP A 192 -0.54 -5.55 -5.63
CA ASP A 192 -0.25 -4.82 -4.40
C ASP A 192 -1.35 -5.11 -3.37
N GLU A 193 -1.03 -5.99 -2.42
CA GLU A 193 -1.90 -6.45 -1.35
C GLU A 193 -1.59 -5.75 -0.01
N ALA A 194 -1.27 -4.46 -0.02
CA ALA A 194 -0.95 -3.69 1.18
C ALA A 194 -2.07 -3.69 2.25
N TYR A 195 -3.29 -4.05 1.89
CA TYR A 195 -4.47 -4.07 2.77
C TYR A 195 -5.11 -5.46 2.90
N ALA A 196 -4.48 -6.51 2.44
CA ALA A 196 -5.08 -7.86 2.36
C ALA A 196 -5.56 -8.39 3.72
N GLU A 197 -4.87 -8.06 4.81
CA GLU A 197 -5.27 -8.49 6.15
C GLU A 197 -6.62 -7.89 6.60
N PHE A 198 -7.07 -6.78 5.99
CA PHE A 198 -8.37 -6.15 6.27
C PHE A 198 -9.50 -6.68 5.40
N ALA A 199 -9.21 -7.47 4.37
CA ALA A 199 -10.24 -8.07 3.53
C ALA A 199 -11.18 -8.96 4.34
N ARG A 200 -12.41 -9.13 3.87
CA ARG A 200 -13.41 -9.96 4.55
C ARG A 200 -12.89 -11.37 4.76
N ALA A 201 -13.34 -12.00 5.85
CA ALA A 201 -12.92 -13.36 6.17
C ALA A 201 -13.20 -14.31 5.00
N GLY A 202 -12.21 -15.13 4.64
CA GLY A 202 -12.30 -16.04 3.50
C GLY A 202 -12.02 -15.41 2.14
N SER A 203 -11.68 -14.12 2.06
CA SER A 203 -11.22 -13.52 0.81
C SER A 203 -9.89 -14.16 0.39
N PRO A 204 -9.78 -14.64 -0.86
CA PRO A 204 -8.56 -15.28 -1.34
C PRO A 204 -7.46 -14.25 -1.60
N SER A 205 -6.21 -14.67 -1.45
CA SER A 205 -5.03 -13.87 -1.81
C SER A 205 -4.45 -14.29 -3.15
N ALA A 206 -3.85 -13.36 -3.88
CA ALA A 206 -3.09 -13.66 -5.09
C ALA A 206 -1.88 -14.59 -4.82
N LEU A 207 -1.47 -14.77 -3.56
CA LEU A 207 -0.46 -15.77 -3.17
C LEU A 207 -0.83 -17.19 -3.60
N GLU A 208 -2.13 -17.52 -3.67
CA GLU A 208 -2.63 -18.82 -4.12
C GLU A 208 -2.26 -19.12 -5.58
N LEU A 209 -2.02 -18.09 -6.36
CA LEU A 209 -1.73 -18.20 -7.80
C LEU A 209 -0.24 -18.30 -8.11
N LEU A 210 0.67 -17.97 -7.17
CA LEU A 210 2.12 -17.98 -7.37
C LEU A 210 2.65 -19.30 -7.95
N PRO A 211 2.20 -20.49 -7.51
CA PRO A 211 2.70 -21.74 -8.07
C PRO A 211 2.38 -21.94 -9.56
N ARG A 212 1.34 -21.29 -10.07
CA ARG A 212 0.87 -21.43 -11.47
C ARG A 212 1.39 -20.34 -12.40
N TYR A 213 1.72 -19.16 -11.83
CA TYR A 213 2.10 -17.98 -12.62
C TYR A 213 3.48 -17.45 -12.20
N PRO A 214 4.57 -17.93 -12.85
CA PRO A 214 5.93 -17.58 -12.46
C PRO A 214 6.27 -16.10 -12.67
N ARG A 215 5.45 -15.34 -13.40
CA ARG A 215 5.57 -13.88 -13.57
C ARG A 215 4.67 -13.07 -12.65
N LEU A 216 3.99 -13.72 -11.69
CA LEU A 216 3.21 -13.04 -10.67
C LEU A 216 4.12 -12.62 -9.51
N VAL A 217 3.89 -11.41 -9.03
CA VAL A 217 4.51 -10.84 -7.82
C VAL A 217 3.41 -10.34 -6.91
N VAL A 218 3.46 -10.68 -5.63
CA VAL A 218 2.51 -10.16 -4.63
C VAL A 218 3.29 -9.31 -3.63
N THR A 219 2.94 -8.01 -3.51
CA THR A 219 3.58 -7.12 -2.54
C THR A 219 2.72 -6.95 -1.29
N ARG A 220 3.36 -6.84 -0.13
CA ARG A 220 2.76 -6.68 1.19
C ARG A 220 3.52 -5.63 2.01
N THR A 221 2.95 -5.18 3.12
CA THR A 221 3.57 -4.21 4.03
C THR A 221 3.17 -4.45 5.47
N MET A 222 4.10 -4.19 6.40
CA MET A 222 3.80 -4.17 7.84
C MET A 222 3.28 -2.80 8.31
N SER A 223 3.17 -1.81 7.40
CA SER A 223 2.75 -0.44 7.75
C SER A 223 1.27 -0.33 8.14
N LYS A 224 0.42 -1.31 7.82
CA LYS A 224 -1.03 -1.24 7.97
C LYS A 224 -1.52 -2.18 9.08
N ALA A 225 -1.82 -3.43 8.78
CA ALA A 225 -2.36 -4.38 9.74
C ALA A 225 -1.43 -4.64 10.95
N PHE A 226 -0.12 -4.66 10.73
CA PHE A 226 0.87 -4.86 11.79
C PHE A 226 1.10 -3.64 12.69
N ALA A 227 0.47 -2.47 12.43
CA ALA A 227 0.69 -1.23 13.17
C ALA A 227 2.17 -0.79 13.21
N MET A 228 2.96 -1.13 12.17
CA MET A 228 4.42 -0.91 12.09
C MET A 228 4.79 0.10 10.99
N ALA A 229 3.97 1.13 10.80
CA ALA A 229 4.24 2.15 9.77
C ALA A 229 5.60 2.84 9.98
N GLY A 230 5.99 3.11 11.23
CA GLY A 230 7.27 3.72 11.59
C GLY A 230 8.48 2.80 11.41
N ALA A 231 8.30 1.47 11.41
CA ALA A 231 9.39 0.52 11.23
C ALA A 231 9.87 0.40 9.77
N ARG A 232 9.05 0.87 8.80
CA ARG A 232 9.37 0.87 7.38
C ARG A 232 9.71 -0.51 6.82
N VAL A 233 8.80 -1.47 6.93
CA VAL A 233 8.97 -2.82 6.38
C VAL A 233 7.90 -3.11 5.34
N GLY A 234 8.35 -3.47 4.13
CA GLY A 234 7.55 -4.04 3.07
C GLY A 234 8.24 -5.26 2.48
N TYR A 235 7.50 -6.11 1.84
CA TYR A 235 8.03 -7.33 1.25
C TYR A 235 7.21 -7.76 0.04
N LEU A 236 7.80 -8.63 -0.77
CA LEU A 236 7.09 -9.34 -1.84
C LEU A 236 7.28 -10.84 -1.71
N ALA A 237 6.35 -11.56 -2.33
CA ALA A 237 6.46 -12.97 -2.65
C ALA A 237 6.39 -13.16 -4.18
N ALA A 238 7.31 -13.95 -4.73
CA ALA A 238 7.42 -14.24 -6.16
C ALA A 238 8.20 -15.54 -6.39
N ALA A 239 8.30 -15.98 -7.63
CA ALA A 239 9.21 -17.07 -8.01
C ALA A 239 10.67 -16.71 -7.62
N PRO A 240 11.47 -17.67 -7.12
CA PRO A 240 12.84 -17.41 -6.68
C PRO A 240 13.72 -16.73 -7.74
N GLU A 241 13.53 -17.07 -9.00
CA GLU A 241 14.28 -16.50 -10.13
C GLU A 241 13.99 -15.00 -10.32
N LEU A 242 12.78 -14.52 -9.97
CA LEU A 242 12.46 -13.09 -9.96
C LEU A 242 13.10 -12.40 -8.76
N VAL A 243 13.06 -13.03 -7.58
CA VAL A 243 13.70 -12.49 -6.37
C VAL A 243 15.20 -12.30 -6.59
N GLU A 244 15.86 -13.23 -7.24
CA GLU A 244 17.30 -13.12 -7.57
C GLU A 244 17.61 -11.89 -8.43
N LYS A 245 16.71 -11.48 -9.34
CA LYS A 245 16.94 -10.30 -10.18
C LYS A 245 16.94 -8.99 -9.39
N LEU A 246 16.26 -8.94 -8.26
CA LEU A 246 16.25 -7.75 -7.39
C LEU A 246 17.62 -7.51 -6.74
N LEU A 247 18.45 -8.55 -6.61
CA LEU A 247 19.81 -8.42 -6.09
C LEU A 247 20.70 -7.54 -7.01
N LEU A 248 20.34 -7.39 -8.28
CA LEU A 248 21.08 -6.57 -9.24
C LEU A 248 20.90 -5.07 -9.01
N VAL A 249 19.74 -4.65 -8.47
CA VAL A 249 19.36 -3.24 -8.36
C VAL A 249 19.30 -2.74 -6.91
N ARG A 250 19.21 -3.63 -5.94
CA ARG A 250 19.20 -3.24 -4.54
C ARG A 250 20.54 -2.63 -4.11
N LEU A 251 20.50 -1.64 -3.26
CA LEU A 251 21.72 -1.17 -2.61
C LEU A 251 22.19 -2.19 -1.56
N PRO A 252 23.49 -2.47 -1.45
CA PRO A 252 24.00 -3.37 -0.43
C PRO A 252 23.57 -2.91 0.97
N TYR A 253 23.16 -3.87 1.81
CA TYR A 253 22.78 -3.59 3.21
C TYR A 253 21.63 -2.59 3.37
N HIS A 254 20.71 -2.51 2.40
CA HIS A 254 19.62 -1.54 2.35
C HIS A 254 18.66 -1.61 3.56
N LEU A 255 18.51 -2.80 4.16
CA LEU A 255 17.64 -3.02 5.33
C LEU A 255 18.47 -3.13 6.60
N SER A 256 18.32 -2.18 7.52
CA SER A 256 19.15 -2.10 8.74
C SER A 256 18.95 -3.30 9.67
N ALA A 257 19.95 -3.60 10.51
CA ALA A 257 19.85 -4.65 11.54
C ALA A 257 18.67 -4.39 12.48
N VAL A 258 18.43 -3.14 12.85
CA VAL A 258 17.29 -2.74 13.72
C VAL A 258 15.97 -3.03 13.02
N THR A 259 15.82 -2.65 11.75
CA THR A 259 14.59 -2.90 10.98
C THR A 259 14.33 -4.40 10.84
N GLN A 260 15.37 -5.21 10.56
CA GLN A 260 15.24 -6.66 10.48
C GLN A 260 14.79 -7.27 11.82
N ALA A 261 15.39 -6.85 12.94
CA ALA A 261 15.06 -7.33 14.28
C ALA A 261 13.61 -6.97 14.67
N VAL A 262 13.21 -5.71 14.45
CA VAL A 262 11.83 -5.24 14.70
C VAL A 262 10.81 -6.03 13.88
N ALA A 263 11.08 -6.24 12.59
CA ALA A 263 10.19 -6.98 11.71
C ALA A 263 10.03 -8.45 12.16
N ARG A 264 11.13 -9.11 12.53
CA ARG A 264 11.11 -10.49 13.02
C ARG A 264 10.31 -10.63 14.32
N ALA A 265 10.52 -9.72 15.28
CA ALA A 265 9.75 -9.68 16.51
C ALA A 265 8.25 -9.51 16.25
N ALA A 266 7.88 -8.63 15.29
CA ALA A 266 6.50 -8.39 14.92
C ALA A 266 5.87 -9.61 14.20
N VAL A 267 6.60 -10.29 13.32
CA VAL A 267 6.14 -11.53 12.67
C VAL A 267 5.94 -12.66 13.69
N ALA A 268 6.86 -12.82 14.62
CA ALA A 268 6.75 -13.84 15.66
C ALA A 268 5.51 -13.66 16.57
N LEU A 269 5.02 -12.43 16.69
CA LEU A 269 3.82 -12.07 17.46
C LEU A 269 2.68 -11.56 16.59
N ALA A 270 2.61 -11.97 15.32
CA ALA A 270 1.65 -11.45 14.33
C ALA A 270 0.19 -11.50 14.79
N ALA A 271 -0.18 -12.51 15.60
CA ALA A 271 -1.54 -12.62 16.15
C ALA A 271 -1.96 -11.41 17.00
N GLU A 272 -1.04 -10.68 17.62
CA GLU A 272 -1.35 -9.53 18.46
C GLU A 272 -1.77 -8.29 17.65
N PRO A 273 -0.97 -7.77 16.71
CA PRO A 273 -1.42 -6.67 15.87
C PRO A 273 -2.63 -7.05 15.00
N LEU A 274 -2.71 -8.30 14.56
CA LEU A 274 -3.83 -8.77 13.74
C LEU A 274 -5.14 -8.91 14.54
N ALA A 275 -5.10 -9.02 15.86
CA ALA A 275 -6.31 -9.02 16.69
C ALA A 275 -7.12 -7.71 16.56
N THR A 276 -6.47 -6.58 16.26
CA THR A 276 -7.17 -5.30 16.05
C THR A 276 -7.85 -5.20 14.69
N VAL A 277 -7.49 -6.06 13.74
CA VAL A 277 -8.03 -6.03 12.36
C VAL A 277 -9.53 -6.31 12.36
N GLU A 278 -10.01 -7.26 13.18
CA GLU A 278 -11.44 -7.59 13.26
C GLU A 278 -12.27 -6.41 13.80
N THR A 279 -11.74 -5.71 14.80
CA THR A 279 -12.36 -4.47 15.32
C THR A 279 -12.45 -3.42 14.22
N LEU A 280 -11.37 -3.23 13.44
CA LEU A 280 -11.34 -2.26 12.34
C LEU A 280 -12.28 -2.66 11.18
N ARG A 281 -12.43 -3.96 10.90
CA ARG A 281 -13.42 -4.45 9.93
C ARG A 281 -14.85 -4.12 10.36
N THR A 282 -15.19 -4.41 11.62
CA THR A 282 -16.50 -4.14 12.18
C THR A 282 -16.81 -2.64 12.15
N GLU A 283 -15.85 -1.79 12.56
CA GLU A 283 -16.03 -0.33 12.52
C GLU A 283 -16.14 0.19 11.08
N ARG A 284 -15.37 -0.34 10.14
CA ARG A 284 -15.47 -0.03 8.71
C ARG A 284 -16.87 -0.33 8.17
N ASP A 285 -17.38 -1.54 8.42
CA ASP A 285 -18.68 -1.97 7.88
C ASP A 285 -19.80 -1.14 8.50
N GLY A 286 -19.71 -0.82 9.79
CA GLY A 286 -20.60 0.12 10.45
C GLY A 286 -20.53 1.54 9.89
N LEU A 287 -19.34 2.02 9.52
CA LEU A 287 -19.14 3.31 8.88
C LEU A 287 -19.76 3.35 7.48
N VAL A 288 -19.57 2.31 6.67
CA VAL A 288 -20.17 2.20 5.32
C VAL A 288 -21.69 2.27 5.42
N ALA A 289 -22.31 1.51 6.33
CA ALA A 289 -23.75 1.53 6.54
C ALA A 289 -24.24 2.92 7.00
N TRP A 290 -23.50 3.56 7.90
CA TRP A 290 -23.82 4.88 8.44
C TRP A 290 -23.76 5.99 7.37
N LEU A 291 -22.75 5.98 6.49
CA LEU A 291 -22.61 6.93 5.39
C LEU A 291 -23.73 6.76 4.35
N ARG A 292 -24.05 5.50 3.98
CA ARG A 292 -25.15 5.19 3.04
C ARG A 292 -26.50 5.63 3.57
N ALA A 293 -26.76 5.48 4.88
CA ALA A 293 -27.99 5.96 5.52
C ALA A 293 -28.19 7.48 5.44
N ARG A 294 -27.10 8.24 5.16
CA ARG A 294 -27.12 9.68 4.91
C ARG A 294 -27.24 10.07 3.44
N GLY A 295 -27.46 9.10 2.56
CA GLY A 295 -27.60 9.32 1.13
C GLY A 295 -26.29 9.58 0.40
N LEU A 296 -25.14 9.31 1.03
CA LEU A 296 -23.83 9.45 0.38
C LEU A 296 -23.50 8.21 -0.44
N SER A 297 -22.84 8.42 -1.58
CA SER A 297 -22.21 7.36 -2.36
C SER A 297 -21.01 6.82 -1.60
N VAL A 298 -20.89 5.49 -1.50
CA VAL A 298 -19.83 4.83 -0.73
C VAL A 298 -19.32 3.61 -1.48
N ALA A 299 -18.03 3.56 -1.72
CA ALA A 299 -17.39 2.38 -2.30
C ALA A 299 -17.37 1.22 -1.30
N ASP A 300 -17.58 0.00 -1.79
CA ASP A 300 -17.41 -1.21 -0.97
C ASP A 300 -15.93 -1.37 -0.62
N SER A 301 -15.64 -1.43 0.68
CA SER A 301 -14.25 -1.49 1.14
C SER A 301 -13.92 -2.80 1.84
N ASP A 302 -12.77 -3.34 1.46
CA ASP A 302 -12.04 -4.44 2.10
C ASP A 302 -10.73 -3.96 2.73
N ALA A 303 -10.53 -2.63 2.85
CA ALA A 303 -9.36 -2.00 3.44
C ALA A 303 -9.66 -1.43 4.83
N ASN A 304 -8.70 -0.74 5.45
CA ASN A 304 -8.89 0.01 6.70
C ASN A 304 -9.31 1.48 6.47
N PHE A 305 -10.00 1.76 5.39
CA PHE A 305 -10.53 3.08 5.03
C PHE A 305 -11.78 2.94 4.17
N VAL A 306 -12.50 4.03 4.01
CA VAL A 306 -13.70 4.12 3.17
C VAL A 306 -13.58 5.31 2.23
N LEU A 307 -13.84 5.10 0.93
CA LEU A 307 -14.01 6.15 -0.06
C LEU A 307 -15.50 6.50 -0.11
N PHE A 308 -15.83 7.79 0.05
CA PHE A 308 -17.21 8.25 0.11
C PHE A 308 -17.35 9.62 -0.53
N GLY A 309 -18.55 9.98 -0.97
CA GLY A 309 -18.73 11.31 -1.57
C GLY A 309 -19.88 11.46 -2.52
N GLU A 310 -19.50 11.96 -3.67
CA GLU A 310 -20.19 12.70 -4.70
C GLU A 310 -20.66 14.08 -4.22
N PHE A 311 -19.79 14.73 -3.42
CA PHE A 311 -20.03 16.09 -2.95
C PHE A 311 -20.06 17.12 -4.09
N GLY A 312 -20.77 18.22 -3.93
CA GLY A 312 -20.71 19.37 -4.83
C GLY A 312 -19.28 19.93 -4.93
N SER A 313 -18.65 20.13 -3.78
CA SER A 313 -17.24 20.52 -3.64
C SER A 313 -16.57 19.68 -2.55
N ARG A 314 -15.73 18.72 -2.95
CA ARG A 314 -14.98 17.92 -1.96
C ARG A 314 -14.04 18.79 -1.12
N ARG A 315 -13.52 19.87 -1.72
CA ARG A 315 -12.58 20.78 -1.05
C ARG A 315 -13.26 21.53 0.10
N GLU A 316 -14.49 21.99 -0.09
CA GLU A 316 -15.26 22.66 0.96
C GLU A 316 -15.59 21.71 2.10
N VAL A 317 -16.04 20.48 1.79
CA VAL A 317 -16.31 19.44 2.81
C VAL A 317 -15.03 19.06 3.55
N TRP A 318 -13.91 18.89 2.86
CA TRP A 318 -12.62 18.61 3.47
C TRP A 318 -12.20 19.72 4.43
N GLN A 319 -12.32 21.00 4.00
CA GLN A 319 -11.97 22.15 4.83
C GLN A 319 -12.89 22.26 6.04
N ALA A 320 -14.19 22.07 5.86
CA ALA A 320 -15.16 22.11 6.95
C ALA A 320 -14.95 21.01 8.01
N LEU A 321 -14.52 19.81 7.58
CA LEU A 321 -14.08 18.74 8.50
C LEU A 321 -12.80 19.12 9.24
N LEU A 322 -11.82 19.69 8.53
CA LEU A 322 -10.56 20.14 9.12
C LEU A 322 -10.79 21.23 10.18
N ASP A 323 -11.66 22.19 9.90
CA ASP A 323 -12.02 23.29 10.82
C ASP A 323 -12.68 22.76 12.12
N ARG A 324 -13.24 21.54 12.06
CA ARG A 324 -13.78 20.78 13.20
C ARG A 324 -12.77 19.82 13.83
N GLY A 325 -11.50 19.92 13.45
CA GLY A 325 -10.41 19.10 14.00
C GLY A 325 -10.33 17.68 13.47
N VAL A 326 -10.94 17.40 12.31
CA VAL A 326 -10.92 16.07 11.67
C VAL A 326 -10.22 16.15 10.31
N LEU A 327 -9.07 15.49 10.18
CA LEU A 327 -8.29 15.44 8.95
C LEU A 327 -8.58 14.15 8.18
N VAL A 328 -9.26 14.26 7.03
CA VAL A 328 -9.46 13.20 6.05
C VAL A 328 -8.60 13.42 4.79
N ARG A 329 -8.65 12.54 3.81
CA ARG A 329 -7.83 12.63 2.60
C ARG A 329 -8.64 13.06 1.37
N GLU A 330 -8.19 14.13 0.69
CA GLU A 330 -8.61 14.44 -0.67
C GLU A 330 -7.89 13.53 -1.65
N VAL A 331 -8.50 12.43 -2.05
CA VAL A 331 -7.96 11.45 -2.98
C VAL A 331 -9.09 10.70 -3.69
N GLY A 332 -8.79 10.07 -4.82
CA GLY A 332 -9.79 9.39 -5.64
C GLY A 332 -10.39 10.31 -6.70
N PRO A 333 -11.52 9.91 -7.28
CA PRO A 333 -12.21 10.70 -8.30
C PRO A 333 -12.59 12.10 -7.79
N PRO A 334 -12.78 13.08 -8.67
CA PRO A 334 -13.36 14.36 -8.29
C PRO A 334 -14.64 14.15 -7.47
N ARG A 335 -14.88 15.00 -6.46
CA ARG A 335 -16.06 14.94 -5.57
C ARG A 335 -16.02 13.85 -4.48
N TRP A 336 -14.97 13.02 -4.39
CA TRP A 336 -14.82 11.97 -3.38
C TRP A 336 -13.76 12.31 -2.34
N LEU A 337 -13.96 11.81 -1.11
CA LEU A 337 -13.02 11.86 0.01
C LEU A 337 -12.75 10.44 0.52
N ARG A 338 -11.59 10.22 1.12
CA ARG A 338 -11.27 8.96 1.79
C ARG A 338 -11.03 9.21 3.28
N VAL A 339 -11.69 8.44 4.11
CA VAL A 339 -11.50 8.45 5.57
C VAL A 339 -10.90 7.13 6.03
N THR A 340 -9.83 7.17 6.83
CA THR A 340 -9.26 6.00 7.51
C THR A 340 -10.19 5.57 8.65
N VAL A 341 -10.32 4.28 8.88
CA VAL A 341 -11.05 3.76 10.03
C VAL A 341 -10.17 3.92 11.28
N GLY A 342 -10.63 4.75 12.20
CA GLY A 342 -9.98 5.04 13.47
C GLY A 342 -10.51 4.20 14.63
N THR A 343 -10.15 4.62 15.85
CA THR A 343 -10.76 4.11 17.08
C THR A 343 -12.25 4.49 17.16
N PRO A 344 -13.08 3.83 17.99
CA PRO A 344 -14.48 4.21 18.16
C PRO A 344 -14.67 5.70 18.52
N GLN A 345 -13.74 6.28 19.30
CA GLN A 345 -13.78 7.70 19.67
C GLN A 345 -13.49 8.61 18.48
N GLU A 346 -12.46 8.29 17.67
CA GLU A 346 -12.14 9.04 16.45
C GLU A 346 -13.28 8.95 15.44
N MET A 347 -13.90 7.76 15.30
CA MET A 347 -15.04 7.57 14.41
C MET A 347 -16.30 8.29 14.89
N ALA A 348 -16.52 8.39 16.20
CA ALA A 348 -17.61 9.20 16.74
C ALA A 348 -17.41 10.69 16.45
N ALA A 349 -16.18 11.20 16.63
CA ALA A 349 -15.84 12.59 16.29
C ALA A 349 -16.00 12.88 14.79
N PHE A 350 -15.53 11.97 13.92
CA PHE A 350 -15.73 12.08 12.47
C PHE A 350 -17.21 12.13 12.09
N ARG A 351 -18.03 11.22 12.66
CA ARG A 351 -19.48 11.18 12.39
C ARG A 351 -20.17 12.47 12.82
N SER A 352 -19.86 12.99 14.02
CA SER A 352 -20.40 14.26 14.51
C SER A 352 -20.03 15.42 13.59
N ALA A 353 -18.75 15.54 13.24
CA ALA A 353 -18.26 16.61 12.36
C ALA A 353 -18.90 16.54 10.96
N LEU A 354 -19.04 15.33 10.39
CA LEU A 354 -19.64 15.17 9.06
C LEU A 354 -21.16 15.48 9.09
N ASP A 355 -21.89 15.07 10.14
CA ASP A 355 -23.31 15.41 10.30
C ASP A 355 -23.53 16.93 10.31
N GLU A 356 -22.71 17.68 11.04
CA GLU A 356 -22.78 19.15 11.05
C GLU A 356 -22.47 19.76 9.68
N VAL A 357 -21.49 19.20 8.95
CA VAL A 357 -21.14 19.68 7.59
C VAL A 357 -22.25 19.39 6.57
N LEU A 358 -22.98 18.28 6.72
CA LEU A 358 -24.07 17.93 5.81
C LEU A 358 -25.35 18.75 6.07
N LEU A 359 -25.48 19.37 7.25
CA LEU A 359 -26.63 20.21 7.62
C LEU A 359 -26.41 21.70 7.30
N SER A 360 -25.17 22.10 7.00
CA SER A 360 -24.78 23.49 6.69
C SER A 360 -24.84 23.78 5.19
#